data_1dcad2a3b4b58b507e6653fc101632c1
#
_entry.id   1dcad2a3b4b58b507e6653fc101632c1
#
_cell.length_a   1.000
_cell.length_b   1.000
_cell.length_c   1.000
_cell.angle_alpha   90.00
_cell.angle_beta   90.00
_cell.angle_gamma   90.00
#
_symmetry.space_group_name_H-M   'P 1'
#
loop_
_entity.id
_entity.type
_entity.pdbx_description
1 polymer ?
#
loop_
_entity_poly.entity_id
_entity_poly.type
_entity_poly.pdbx_seq_one_letter_code
_entity_poly.pdbx_strand_id
1 'polypeptide(L)'
;TGDIDCHEMDVDGNGRLIFVNTLFNCLSYLSRDYSFNPVWRPPFVSEYAPEDRCHLNGLAIHDGEPAYVTAISKSDMADGWRDKRKNGGVVIDVRTNEIICEGLSMPHSPRMHGNTLWVQESGTGYLGRVDVKTKTFEPVILCPGYLRGMTIVGNFAVAGLSKAREGSSFGDLALQKNLEERDTDLRCGLVIIDLTSGNILHWVRIEGVIEELFGVAAFPGVMNPRAVGF
;
A
#
# COMPACT_ATOMS: atom_id res chain seq x y z
N THR A 1 -4.25 -6.69 -21.06
CA THR A 1 -5.11 -6.79 -19.87
C THR A 1 -6.27 -5.84 -20.02
N GLY A 2 -6.60 -4.86 -20.42
CA GLY A 2 -7.66 -3.89 -20.24
C GLY A 2 -7.42 -3.09 -18.95
N ASP A 3 -8.41 -2.34 -18.55
CA ASP A 3 -8.39 -1.62 -17.28
C ASP A 3 -8.57 -2.61 -16.13
N ILE A 4 -7.64 -2.63 -15.19
CA ILE A 4 -7.62 -3.50 -14.00
C ILE A 4 -7.40 -2.70 -12.73
N ASP A 5 -7.19 -1.41 -12.82
CA ASP A 5 -6.84 -0.52 -11.71
C ASP A 5 -5.73 -1.13 -10.83
N CYS A 6 -4.57 -1.43 -11.44
CA CYS A 6 -3.46 -2.10 -10.75
C CYS A 6 -2.81 -1.17 -9.73
N HIS A 7 -2.94 -1.50 -8.44
CA HIS A 7 -2.40 -0.67 -7.36
C HIS A 7 -0.99 -1.07 -6.92
N GLU A 8 -0.66 -2.34 -6.97
CA GLU A 8 0.67 -2.83 -6.59
C GLU A 8 1.05 -4.08 -7.40
N MET A 9 2.35 -4.28 -7.58
CA MET A 9 2.88 -5.48 -8.23
C MET A 9 4.23 -5.86 -7.60
N ASP A 10 4.54 -7.15 -7.66
CA ASP A 10 5.79 -7.70 -7.18
C ASP A 10 6.16 -8.95 -7.99
N VAL A 11 7.34 -9.51 -7.74
CA VAL A 11 7.81 -10.75 -8.35
C VAL A 11 7.88 -11.83 -7.28
N ASP A 12 7.23 -12.96 -7.52
CA ASP A 12 7.27 -14.10 -6.60
C ASP A 12 8.62 -14.86 -6.65
N GLY A 13 8.80 -15.80 -5.75
CA GLY A 13 10.02 -16.62 -5.65
C GLY A 13 10.32 -17.48 -6.91
N ASN A 14 9.36 -17.62 -7.81
CA ASN A 14 9.50 -18.32 -9.09
C ASN A 14 9.80 -17.35 -10.24
N GLY A 15 9.96 -16.06 -9.97
CA GLY A 15 10.21 -15.03 -10.97
C GLY A 15 8.96 -14.61 -11.76
N ARG A 16 7.75 -14.92 -11.27
CA ARG A 16 6.50 -14.55 -11.94
C ARG A 16 5.99 -13.22 -11.39
N LEU A 17 5.55 -12.34 -12.31
CA LEU A 17 4.91 -11.08 -11.94
C LEU A 17 3.52 -11.36 -11.38
N ILE A 18 3.31 -11.02 -10.11
CA ILE A 18 2.02 -10.99 -9.43
C ILE A 18 1.59 -9.56 -9.19
N PHE A 19 0.30 -9.27 -9.30
CA PHE A 19 -0.21 -7.92 -9.10
C PHE A 19 -1.57 -7.90 -8.41
N VAL A 20 -1.84 -6.77 -7.76
CA VAL A 20 -3.13 -6.44 -7.16
C VAL A 20 -4.03 -5.90 -8.25
N ASN A 21 -5.05 -6.67 -8.60
CA ASN A 21 -6.11 -6.28 -9.50
C ASN A 21 -7.25 -5.68 -8.67
N THR A 22 -7.18 -4.38 -8.42
CA THR A 22 -8.10 -3.67 -7.54
C THR A 22 -9.51 -3.69 -8.08
N LEU A 23 -9.68 -3.45 -9.39
CA LEU A 23 -10.99 -3.44 -10.02
C LEU A 23 -11.75 -4.75 -9.84
N PHE A 24 -11.04 -5.89 -9.91
CA PHE A 24 -11.62 -7.24 -9.74
C PHE A 24 -11.42 -7.81 -8.32
N ASN A 25 -10.85 -7.03 -7.39
CA ASN A 25 -10.63 -7.39 -5.99
C ASN A 25 -9.85 -8.70 -5.79
N CYS A 26 -8.77 -8.90 -6.54
CA CYS A 26 -8.01 -10.14 -6.48
C CYS A 26 -6.51 -9.94 -6.68
N LEU A 27 -5.73 -10.94 -6.29
CA LEU A 27 -4.36 -11.12 -6.76
C LEU A 27 -4.39 -11.90 -8.06
N SER A 28 -3.55 -11.47 -9.00
CA SER A 28 -3.51 -12.06 -10.34
C SER A 28 -2.08 -12.20 -10.85
N TYR A 29 -1.86 -13.23 -11.68
CA TYR A 29 -0.69 -13.34 -12.53
C TYR A 29 -0.99 -12.88 -13.97
N LEU A 30 0.07 -12.53 -14.70
CA LEU A 30 -0.04 -12.37 -16.15
C LEU A 30 -0.45 -13.69 -16.80
N SER A 31 -1.28 -13.62 -17.82
CA SER A 31 -1.72 -14.77 -18.63
C SER A 31 -1.37 -14.53 -20.09
N ARG A 32 -1.11 -15.63 -20.83
CA ARG A 32 -0.99 -15.59 -22.30
C ARG A 32 -2.32 -15.77 -22.99
N ASP A 33 -3.26 -16.44 -22.31
CA ASP A 33 -4.53 -16.86 -22.91
C ASP A 33 -5.71 -15.97 -22.48
N TYR A 34 -5.55 -15.25 -21.35
CA TYR A 34 -6.59 -14.39 -20.76
C TYR A 34 -6.03 -13.01 -20.42
N SER A 35 -6.90 -12.06 -20.13
CA SER A 35 -6.50 -10.72 -19.67
C SER A 35 -5.66 -10.76 -18.40
N PHE A 36 -5.97 -11.69 -17.51
CA PHE A 36 -5.21 -12.01 -16.29
C PHE A 36 -5.65 -13.39 -15.77
N ASN A 37 -4.85 -13.96 -14.86
CA ASN A 37 -5.17 -15.20 -14.17
C ASN A 37 -5.35 -14.94 -12.68
N PRO A 38 -6.60 -14.88 -12.15
CA PRO A 38 -6.83 -14.66 -10.73
C PRO A 38 -6.39 -15.87 -9.93
N VAL A 39 -5.68 -15.65 -8.81
CA VAL A 39 -5.14 -16.72 -7.97
C VAL A 39 -5.64 -16.67 -6.53
N TRP A 40 -6.08 -15.51 -6.09
CA TRP A 40 -6.65 -15.33 -4.76
C TRP A 40 -7.56 -14.11 -4.71
N ARG A 41 -8.57 -14.14 -3.87
CA ARG A 41 -9.41 -12.97 -3.51
C ARG A 41 -9.75 -13.00 -2.02
N PRO A 42 -10.07 -11.84 -1.41
CA PRO A 42 -10.55 -11.81 -0.04
C PRO A 42 -11.77 -12.71 0.17
N PRO A 43 -11.86 -13.43 1.29
CA PRO A 43 -12.94 -14.41 1.52
C PRO A 43 -14.34 -13.78 1.59
N PHE A 44 -14.43 -12.48 1.84
CA PHE A 44 -15.69 -11.74 1.87
C PHE A 44 -16.12 -11.20 0.49
N VAL A 45 -15.30 -11.31 -0.54
CA VAL A 45 -15.66 -10.95 -1.93
C VAL A 45 -16.28 -12.16 -2.62
N SER A 46 -17.53 -12.07 -3.03
CA SER A 46 -18.29 -13.21 -3.52
C SER A 46 -17.96 -13.63 -4.96
N GLU A 47 -17.53 -12.68 -5.81
CA GLU A 47 -17.25 -12.96 -7.23
C GLU A 47 -16.17 -12.05 -7.82
N TYR A 48 -15.66 -12.41 -9.00
CA TYR A 48 -14.74 -11.59 -9.79
C TYR A 48 -15.56 -10.66 -10.71
N ALA A 49 -15.91 -9.47 -10.20
CA ALA A 49 -16.61 -8.44 -10.96
C ALA A 49 -15.77 -7.15 -11.01
N PRO A 50 -15.81 -6.37 -12.11
CA PRO A 50 -15.06 -5.12 -12.24
C PRO A 50 -15.76 -3.97 -11.50
N GLU A 51 -15.83 -4.05 -10.19
CA GLU A 51 -16.67 -3.20 -9.33
C GLU A 51 -15.88 -2.53 -8.19
N ASP A 52 -14.60 -2.80 -8.04
CA ASP A 52 -13.76 -2.25 -6.95
C ASP A 52 -14.48 -2.28 -5.58
N ARG A 53 -14.93 -3.46 -5.15
CA ARG A 53 -15.81 -3.62 -3.97
C ARG A 53 -15.13 -3.26 -2.65
N CYS A 54 -13.90 -3.74 -2.45
CA CYS A 54 -13.16 -3.56 -1.19
C CYS A 54 -11.93 -2.67 -1.30
N HIS A 55 -11.56 -2.26 -2.49
CA HIS A 55 -10.33 -1.53 -2.81
C HIS A 55 -9.09 -2.26 -2.29
N LEU A 56 -8.91 -3.47 -2.81
CA LEU A 56 -7.68 -4.26 -2.57
C LEU A 56 -6.52 -3.51 -3.21
N ASN A 57 -5.46 -3.18 -2.46
CA ASN A 57 -4.48 -2.22 -2.94
C ASN A 57 -3.01 -2.52 -2.60
N GLY A 58 -2.72 -3.39 -1.66
CA GLY A 58 -1.34 -3.67 -1.26
C GLY A 58 -1.03 -5.16 -1.23
N LEU A 59 0.25 -5.49 -1.49
CA LEU A 59 0.75 -6.85 -1.50
C LEU A 59 2.14 -6.92 -0.83
N ALA A 60 2.31 -7.86 0.08
CA ALA A 60 3.60 -8.26 0.61
C ALA A 60 3.94 -9.69 0.18
N ILE A 61 5.13 -9.87 -0.39
CA ILE A 61 5.73 -11.18 -0.59
C ILE A 61 6.58 -11.54 0.64
N HIS A 62 6.48 -12.76 1.10
CA HIS A 62 7.31 -13.32 2.15
C HIS A 62 7.67 -14.75 1.81
N ASP A 63 8.97 -15.07 1.91
CA ASP A 63 9.53 -16.37 1.51
C ASP A 63 9.17 -16.75 0.05
N GLY A 64 9.12 -15.74 -0.84
CA GLY A 64 8.82 -15.94 -2.25
C GLY A 64 7.34 -16.12 -2.59
N GLU A 65 6.44 -16.07 -1.62
CA GLU A 65 5.00 -16.27 -1.84
C GLU A 65 4.18 -15.04 -1.38
N PRO A 66 2.99 -14.80 -1.98
CA PRO A 66 2.06 -13.81 -1.46
C PRO A 66 1.68 -14.12 -0.03
N ALA A 67 1.93 -13.18 0.88
CA ALA A 67 1.73 -13.39 2.29
C ALA A 67 0.65 -12.49 2.90
N TYR A 68 0.72 -11.19 2.63
CA TYR A 68 -0.22 -10.25 3.21
C TYR A 68 -0.72 -9.27 2.16
N VAL A 69 -1.98 -8.88 2.30
CA VAL A 69 -2.60 -7.83 1.48
C VAL A 69 -3.29 -6.80 2.34
N THR A 70 -3.47 -5.61 1.79
CA THR A 70 -4.29 -4.55 2.39
C THR A 70 -5.51 -4.29 1.53
N ALA A 71 -6.65 -3.99 2.17
CA ALA A 71 -7.86 -3.50 1.54
C ALA A 71 -8.46 -2.36 2.38
N ILE A 72 -9.20 -1.46 1.75
CA ILE A 72 -9.80 -0.30 2.43
C ILE A 72 -11.05 -0.69 3.22
N SER A 73 -11.70 -1.79 2.86
CA SER A 73 -12.85 -2.29 3.62
C SER A 73 -13.09 -3.79 3.38
N LYS A 74 -14.04 -4.33 4.14
CA LYS A 74 -14.59 -5.68 3.94
C LYS A 74 -15.87 -5.66 3.08
N SER A 75 -16.00 -4.69 2.20
CA SER A 75 -17.19 -4.56 1.34
C SER A 75 -17.21 -5.60 0.22
N ASP A 76 -18.41 -6.10 -0.06
CA ASP A 76 -18.73 -6.92 -1.23
C ASP A 76 -19.76 -6.21 -2.14
N MET A 77 -19.83 -4.90 -2.07
CA MET A 77 -20.69 -4.04 -2.90
C MET A 77 -19.84 -3.16 -3.80
N ALA A 78 -20.28 -2.91 -5.02
CA ALA A 78 -19.61 -1.99 -5.95
C ALA A 78 -19.29 -0.66 -5.28
N ASP A 79 -18.03 -0.22 -5.36
CA ASP A 79 -17.49 1.00 -4.74
C ASP A 79 -17.75 1.13 -3.22
N GLY A 80 -18.14 0.05 -2.55
CA GLY A 80 -18.61 0.06 -1.16
C GLY A 80 -17.55 0.41 -0.10
N TRP A 81 -16.29 0.53 -0.52
CA TRP A 81 -15.18 0.97 0.32
C TRP A 81 -15.19 2.48 0.59
N ARG A 82 -15.82 3.29 -0.28
CA ARG A 82 -15.67 4.76 -0.26
C ARG A 82 -16.09 5.38 1.06
N ASP A 83 -17.16 4.90 1.68
CA ASP A 83 -17.66 5.38 2.98
C ASP A 83 -16.90 4.78 4.17
N LYS A 84 -15.99 3.84 3.93
CA LYS A 84 -15.24 3.10 4.98
C LYS A 84 -13.79 3.55 5.14
N ARG A 85 -13.36 4.58 4.42
CA ARG A 85 -11.97 5.04 4.36
C ARG A 85 -11.33 5.37 5.71
N LYS A 86 -12.11 5.78 6.70
CA LYS A 86 -11.60 6.25 8.00
C LYS A 86 -11.15 5.13 8.93
N ASN A 87 -11.82 3.98 8.87
CA ASN A 87 -11.61 2.88 9.81
C ASN A 87 -12.05 1.50 9.29
N GLY A 88 -12.33 1.37 8.02
CA GLY A 88 -12.73 0.10 7.40
C GLY A 88 -11.58 -0.80 6.99
N GLY A 89 -10.38 -0.26 6.96
CA GLY A 89 -9.20 -0.90 6.40
C GLY A 89 -8.76 -2.14 7.16
N VAL A 90 -8.27 -3.12 6.39
CA VAL A 90 -7.85 -4.43 6.90
C VAL A 90 -6.52 -4.86 6.32
N VAL A 91 -5.82 -5.71 7.08
CA VAL A 91 -4.69 -6.52 6.61
C VAL A 91 -5.10 -7.98 6.68
N ILE A 92 -4.89 -8.72 5.61
CA ILE A 92 -5.32 -10.12 5.48
C ILE A 92 -4.09 -11.00 5.21
N ASP A 93 -3.97 -12.12 5.92
CA ASP A 93 -3.03 -13.18 5.57
C ASP A 93 -3.61 -13.98 4.39
N VAL A 94 -2.92 -13.96 3.25
CA VAL A 94 -3.34 -14.60 2.00
C VAL A 94 -3.40 -16.13 2.13
N ARG A 95 -2.51 -16.69 2.96
CA ARG A 95 -2.34 -18.14 3.11
C ARG A 95 -3.43 -18.77 3.97
N THR A 96 -3.89 -18.03 4.99
CA THR A 96 -4.89 -18.51 5.95
C THR A 96 -6.27 -17.93 5.72
N ASN A 97 -6.38 -16.85 4.90
CA ASN A 97 -7.57 -16.03 4.72
C ASN A 97 -7.99 -15.28 6.01
N GLU A 98 -7.11 -15.18 6.98
CA GLU A 98 -7.41 -14.56 8.27
C GLU A 98 -7.17 -13.05 8.22
N ILE A 99 -8.11 -12.28 8.75
CA ILE A 99 -7.90 -10.85 9.01
C ILE A 99 -7.00 -10.71 10.23
N ILE A 100 -5.79 -10.20 10.03
CA ILE A 100 -4.77 -10.07 11.08
C ILE A 100 -4.66 -8.66 11.66
N CYS A 101 -5.34 -7.70 11.06
CA CYS A 101 -5.50 -6.35 11.61
C CYS A 101 -6.69 -5.67 10.94
N GLU A 102 -7.46 -4.91 11.70
CA GLU A 102 -8.60 -4.16 11.17
C GLU A 102 -8.74 -2.79 11.85
N GLY A 103 -9.63 -1.95 11.34
CA GLY A 103 -9.84 -0.61 11.89
C GLY A 103 -8.88 0.44 11.33
N LEU A 104 -8.11 0.11 10.29
CA LEU A 104 -7.13 1.00 9.69
C LEU A 104 -7.79 2.06 8.78
N SER A 105 -7.13 3.21 8.66
CA SER A 105 -7.51 4.26 7.72
C SER A 105 -6.66 4.19 6.46
N MET A 106 -7.24 3.78 5.35
CA MET A 106 -6.57 3.70 4.04
C MET A 106 -5.20 2.99 4.11
N PRO A 107 -5.13 1.71 4.54
CA PRO A 107 -3.86 0.99 4.61
C PRO A 107 -3.30 0.72 3.21
N HIS A 108 -1.97 0.83 3.03
CA HIS A 108 -1.25 0.61 1.78
C HIS A 108 0.09 -0.10 2.01
N SER A 109 0.64 -0.63 0.93
CA SER A 109 2.03 -1.09 0.80
C SER A 109 2.56 -1.91 1.98
N PRO A 110 1.91 -3.03 2.34
CA PRO A 110 2.44 -3.94 3.35
C PRO A 110 3.81 -4.46 2.90
N ARG A 111 4.78 -4.55 3.82
CA ARG A 111 6.12 -5.10 3.54
C ARG A 111 6.62 -5.92 4.72
N MET A 112 7.16 -7.08 4.42
CA MET A 112 7.89 -7.86 5.41
C MET A 112 9.35 -7.38 5.52
N HIS A 113 9.81 -7.17 6.74
CA HIS A 113 11.21 -6.94 7.07
C HIS A 113 11.60 -7.85 8.24
N GLY A 114 12.37 -8.89 7.96
CA GLY A 114 12.53 -10.00 8.88
C GLY A 114 11.16 -10.59 9.24
N ASN A 115 10.87 -10.66 10.52
CA ASN A 115 9.59 -11.16 11.02
C ASN A 115 8.55 -10.06 11.33
N THR A 116 8.83 -8.83 10.90
CA THR A 116 7.96 -7.67 11.18
C THR A 116 7.20 -7.28 9.93
N LEU A 117 5.88 -7.18 10.03
CA LEU A 117 5.02 -6.66 8.98
C LEU A 117 4.85 -5.15 9.17
N TRP A 118 5.37 -4.39 8.21
CA TRP A 118 5.22 -2.94 8.13
C TRP A 118 4.06 -2.60 7.21
N VAL A 119 3.27 -1.60 7.59
CA VAL A 119 2.10 -1.12 6.84
C VAL A 119 2.04 0.40 6.88
N GLN A 120 1.71 1.01 5.77
CA GLN A 120 1.40 2.42 5.68
C GLN A 120 -0.08 2.63 6.01
N GLU A 121 -0.40 3.32 7.09
CA GLU A 121 -1.75 3.80 7.39
C GLU A 121 -1.91 5.21 6.82
N SER A 122 -2.20 5.27 5.52
CA SER A 122 -2.12 6.50 4.73
C SER A 122 -3.11 7.57 5.16
N GLY A 123 -4.30 7.14 5.63
CA GLY A 123 -5.32 8.06 6.09
C GLY A 123 -4.99 8.79 7.40
N THR A 124 -4.02 8.29 8.15
CA THR A 124 -3.48 8.95 9.35
C THR A 124 -2.08 9.53 9.13
N GLY A 125 -1.38 9.08 8.08
CA GLY A 125 -0.01 9.46 7.75
C GLY A 125 1.06 8.66 8.49
N TYR A 126 0.69 7.62 9.22
CA TYR A 126 1.65 6.81 9.96
C TYR A 126 2.17 5.61 9.15
N LEU A 127 3.49 5.43 9.15
CA LEU A 127 4.10 4.13 8.93
C LEU A 127 4.17 3.42 10.27
N GLY A 128 3.74 2.16 10.32
CA GLY A 128 3.70 1.38 11.55
C GLY A 128 3.88 -0.11 11.33
N ARG A 129 3.79 -0.85 12.41
CA ARG A 129 3.94 -2.31 12.45
C ARG A 129 2.62 -2.97 12.80
N VAL A 130 2.37 -4.13 12.21
CA VAL A 130 1.26 -4.99 12.59
C VAL A 130 1.79 -6.13 13.45
N ASP A 131 1.32 -6.21 14.66
CA ASP A 131 1.51 -7.39 15.50
C ASP A 131 0.46 -8.43 15.11
N VAL A 132 0.91 -9.50 14.45
CA VAL A 132 0.05 -10.58 13.94
C VAL A 132 -0.60 -11.38 15.08
N LYS A 133 0.01 -11.42 16.27
CA LYS A 133 -0.50 -12.18 17.41
C LYS A 133 -1.61 -11.43 18.14
N THR A 134 -1.38 -10.14 18.39
CA THR A 134 -2.37 -9.27 19.06
C THR A 134 -3.37 -8.66 18.10
N LYS A 135 -3.11 -8.77 16.80
CA LYS A 135 -3.92 -8.21 15.70
C LYS A 135 -4.08 -6.69 15.78
N THR A 136 -3.01 -6.01 16.20
CA THR A 136 -3.00 -4.58 16.42
C THR A 136 -1.98 -3.88 15.52
N PHE A 137 -2.30 -2.65 15.12
CA PHE A 137 -1.39 -1.75 14.45
C PHE A 137 -0.70 -0.86 15.49
N GLU A 138 0.62 -0.79 15.43
CA GLU A 138 1.44 0.10 16.24
C GLU A 138 2.01 1.20 15.34
N PRO A 139 1.53 2.45 15.44
CA PRO A 139 2.10 3.57 14.69
C PRO A 139 3.52 3.86 15.18
N VAL A 140 4.47 3.98 14.25
CA VAL A 140 5.88 4.23 14.57
C VAL A 140 6.27 5.65 14.23
N ILE A 141 5.98 6.13 13.01
CA ILE A 141 6.38 7.45 12.58
C ILE A 141 5.33 8.12 11.70
N LEU A 142 5.05 9.39 12.01
CA LEU A 142 4.23 10.25 11.17
C LEU A 142 5.08 10.78 10.00
N CYS A 143 4.61 10.55 8.78
CA CYS A 143 5.22 11.04 7.56
C CYS A 143 4.45 12.24 7.00
N PRO A 144 5.12 13.25 6.43
CA PRO A 144 4.48 14.51 6.03
C PRO A 144 3.80 14.40 4.65
N GLY A 145 2.90 13.43 4.48
CA GLY A 145 2.17 13.23 3.23
C GLY A 145 1.30 11.99 3.27
N TYR A 146 0.42 11.86 2.28
CA TYR A 146 -0.34 10.65 2.08
C TYR A 146 0.61 9.55 1.59
N LEU A 147 0.80 8.53 2.41
CA LEU A 147 1.74 7.45 2.17
C LEU A 147 1.26 6.54 1.04
N ARG A 148 2.09 6.33 0.01
CA ARG A 148 1.80 5.43 -1.08
C ARG A 148 3.07 4.91 -1.74
N GLY A 149 3.18 3.60 -1.86
CA GLY A 149 4.40 2.93 -2.29
C GLY A 149 5.48 2.89 -1.22
N MET A 150 6.08 1.73 -1.04
CA MET A 150 7.19 1.52 -0.12
C MET A 150 8.11 0.43 -0.62
N THR A 151 9.41 0.63 -0.47
CA THR A 151 10.41 -0.43 -0.63
C THR A 151 11.36 -0.42 0.56
N ILE A 152 11.92 -1.58 0.91
CA ILE A 152 12.86 -1.72 2.02
C ILE A 152 14.21 -2.18 1.47
N VAL A 153 15.29 -1.48 1.86
CA VAL A 153 16.66 -1.80 1.51
C VAL A 153 17.50 -1.82 2.78
N GLY A 154 17.99 -3.01 3.15
CA GLY A 154 18.61 -3.19 4.46
C GLY A 154 17.62 -2.84 5.57
N ASN A 155 18.01 -1.97 6.49
CA ASN A 155 17.15 -1.48 7.58
C ASN A 155 16.43 -0.17 7.25
N PHE A 156 16.39 0.23 5.99
CA PHE A 156 15.79 1.51 5.58
C PHE A 156 14.54 1.27 4.74
N ALA A 157 13.43 1.89 5.13
CA ALA A 157 12.26 2.02 4.28
C ALA A 157 12.36 3.32 3.46
N VAL A 158 12.08 3.21 2.17
CA VAL A 158 11.85 4.36 1.30
C VAL A 158 10.37 4.41 1.00
N ALA A 159 9.69 5.44 1.48
CA ALA A 159 8.25 5.60 1.36
C ALA A 159 7.89 6.81 0.49
N GLY A 160 6.93 6.63 -0.39
CA GLY A 160 6.35 7.67 -1.23
C GLY A 160 5.35 8.51 -0.45
N LEU A 161 5.39 9.81 -0.68
CA LEU A 161 4.49 10.81 -0.14
C LEU A 161 3.73 11.49 -1.28
N SER A 162 2.43 11.65 -1.10
CA SER A 162 1.57 12.38 -2.03
C SER A 162 0.89 13.55 -1.32
N LYS A 163 0.66 14.62 -2.08
CA LYS A 163 -0.27 15.69 -1.69
C LYS A 163 -1.69 15.31 -2.08
N ALA A 164 -2.66 15.89 -1.40
CA ALA A 164 -4.03 15.84 -1.86
C ALA A 164 -4.17 16.66 -3.15
N ARG A 165 -4.83 16.12 -4.16
CA ARG A 165 -5.26 16.92 -5.32
C ARG A 165 -6.31 17.94 -4.88
N GLU A 166 -6.34 19.11 -5.52
CA GLU A 166 -7.47 20.03 -5.36
C GLU A 166 -8.78 19.29 -5.69
N GLY A 167 -9.72 19.28 -4.72
CA GLY A 167 -10.98 18.55 -4.83
C GLY A 167 -10.90 17.05 -4.51
N SER A 168 -9.75 16.53 -4.10
CA SER A 168 -9.64 15.15 -3.67
C SER A 168 -10.20 14.94 -2.26
N SER A 169 -10.72 13.74 -2.04
CA SER A 169 -11.43 13.35 -0.83
C SER A 169 -10.55 13.02 0.38
N PHE A 170 -9.33 13.58 0.47
CA PHE A 170 -8.45 13.33 1.63
C PHE A 170 -8.72 14.28 2.81
N GLY A 171 -9.43 15.39 2.59
CA GLY A 171 -9.67 16.42 3.62
C GLY A 171 -10.49 15.98 4.82
N ASP A 172 -11.13 14.79 4.76
CA ASP A 172 -11.88 14.20 5.85
C ASP A 172 -11.10 13.13 6.63
N LEU A 173 -9.85 12.85 6.24
CA LEU A 173 -8.97 11.89 6.90
C LEU A 173 -8.17 12.55 8.04
N ALA A 174 -7.74 11.74 9.00
CA ALA A 174 -7.01 12.22 10.17
C ALA A 174 -5.61 12.78 9.83
N LEU A 175 -5.07 12.46 8.64
CA LEU A 175 -3.76 12.93 8.17
C LEU A 175 -3.60 14.44 8.31
N GLN A 176 -4.57 15.22 7.79
CA GLN A 176 -4.48 16.67 7.82
C GLN A 176 -4.35 17.19 9.26
N LYS A 177 -5.22 16.73 10.16
CA LYS A 177 -5.18 17.09 11.58
C LYS A 177 -3.86 16.69 12.24
N ASN A 178 -3.37 15.47 11.98
CA ASN A 178 -2.13 14.98 12.56
C ASN A 178 -0.90 15.80 12.12
N LEU A 179 -0.91 16.35 10.91
CA LEU A 179 0.14 17.22 10.40
C LEU A 179 0.03 18.64 10.99
N GLU A 180 -1.17 19.19 11.09
CA GLU A 180 -1.41 20.49 11.74
C GLU A 180 -0.95 20.50 13.19
N GLU A 181 -1.23 19.43 13.96
CA GLU A 181 -0.75 19.26 15.34
C GLU A 181 0.79 19.21 15.46
N ARG A 182 1.50 18.96 14.36
CA ARG A 182 2.97 18.92 14.28
C ARG A 182 3.58 20.11 13.54
N ASP A 183 2.77 21.12 13.20
CA ASP A 183 3.20 22.29 12.40
C ASP A 183 3.93 21.87 11.11
N THR A 184 3.34 20.91 10.39
CA THR A 184 3.96 20.28 9.23
C THR A 184 2.98 20.28 8.05
N ASP A 185 3.48 20.70 6.87
CA ASP A 185 2.72 20.69 5.63
C ASP A 185 2.79 19.36 4.89
N LEU A 186 1.73 19.08 4.12
CA LEU A 186 1.70 17.98 3.15
C LEU A 186 2.77 18.17 2.08
N ARG A 187 3.51 17.10 1.77
CA ARG A 187 4.58 17.10 0.79
C ARG A 187 4.39 15.97 -0.21
N CYS A 188 4.80 16.22 -1.47
CA CYS A 188 5.02 15.18 -2.45
C CYS A 188 6.52 14.86 -2.49
N GLY A 189 6.88 13.58 -2.55
CA GLY A 189 8.27 13.15 -2.60
C GLY A 189 8.54 11.82 -1.92
N LEU A 190 9.73 11.65 -1.39
CA LEU A 190 10.17 10.43 -0.71
C LEU A 190 10.69 10.77 0.68
N VAL A 191 10.51 9.84 1.61
CA VAL A 191 11.22 9.83 2.91
C VAL A 191 11.99 8.52 3.05
N ILE A 192 13.17 8.61 3.66
CA ILE A 192 14.02 7.47 4.02
C ILE A 192 13.98 7.33 5.54
N ILE A 193 13.46 6.21 5.99
CA ILE A 193 13.16 5.92 7.40
C ILE A 193 14.08 4.80 7.87
N ASP A 194 14.80 5.00 8.94
CA ASP A 194 15.50 3.93 9.65
C ASP A 194 14.47 3.12 10.47
N LEU A 195 14.25 1.89 10.08
CA LEU A 195 13.28 0.99 10.72
C LEU A 195 13.70 0.55 12.14
N THR A 196 14.99 0.74 12.50
CA THR A 196 15.49 0.42 13.84
C THR A 196 15.13 1.51 14.83
N SER A 197 15.34 2.77 14.45
CA SER A 197 15.07 3.93 15.32
C SER A 197 13.69 4.54 15.14
N GLY A 198 13.00 4.26 14.01
CA GLY A 198 11.75 4.90 13.62
C GLY A 198 11.91 6.37 13.19
N ASN A 199 13.12 6.81 12.83
CA ASN A 199 13.37 8.20 12.44
C ASN A 199 13.45 8.38 10.93
N ILE A 200 12.93 9.50 10.43
CA ILE A 200 13.22 9.97 9.06
C ILE A 200 14.64 10.52 9.03
N LEU A 201 15.51 9.90 8.23
CA LEU A 201 16.90 10.32 8.08
C LEU A 201 17.11 11.26 6.91
N HIS A 202 16.41 11.00 5.82
CA HIS A 202 16.53 11.78 4.58
C HIS A 202 15.17 11.92 3.90
N TRP A 203 15.09 12.89 3.01
CA TRP A 203 13.91 13.14 2.20
C TRP A 203 14.29 13.71 0.83
N VAL A 204 13.41 13.46 -0.15
CA VAL A 204 13.42 14.10 -1.46
C VAL A 204 12.07 14.79 -1.63
N ARG A 205 12.07 16.09 -1.87
CA ARG A 205 10.86 16.86 -2.14
C ARG A 205 10.68 17.02 -3.64
N ILE A 206 9.50 16.70 -4.13
CA ILE A 206 9.11 16.90 -5.52
C ILE A 206 8.15 18.08 -5.55
N GLU A 207 8.52 19.10 -6.30
CA GLU A 207 7.72 20.32 -6.48
C GLU A 207 7.30 20.46 -7.94
N GLY A 208 6.20 21.18 -8.18
CA GLY A 208 5.66 21.43 -9.50
C GLY A 208 4.41 20.59 -9.79
N VAL A 209 4.35 20.02 -10.98
CA VAL A 209 3.12 19.35 -11.48
C VAL A 209 2.87 17.95 -10.94
N ILE A 210 3.87 17.35 -10.29
CA ILE A 210 3.73 16.00 -9.70
C ILE A 210 3.25 16.17 -8.26
N GLU A 211 2.06 15.72 -7.97
CA GLU A 211 1.44 15.79 -6.65
C GLU A 211 1.23 14.41 -6.01
N GLU A 212 1.21 13.35 -6.82
CA GLU A 212 0.99 11.98 -6.34
C GLU A 212 2.07 11.02 -6.82
N LEU A 213 2.48 10.14 -5.93
CA LEU A 213 3.30 8.97 -6.22
C LEU A 213 2.46 7.71 -5.95
N PHE A 214 2.59 6.70 -6.82
CA PHE A 214 1.82 5.46 -6.72
C PHE A 214 2.65 4.28 -6.23
N GLY A 215 3.92 4.24 -6.56
CA GLY A 215 4.82 3.16 -6.19
C GLY A 215 6.24 3.65 -5.97
N VAL A 216 7.01 2.90 -5.19
CA VAL A 216 8.42 3.14 -4.94
C VAL A 216 9.17 1.84 -5.11
N ALA A 217 10.18 1.84 -5.96
CA ALA A 217 11.09 0.72 -6.15
C ALA A 217 12.54 1.17 -6.00
N ALA A 218 13.37 0.34 -5.40
CA ALA A 218 14.80 0.55 -5.32
C ALA A 218 15.53 -0.43 -6.25
N PHE A 219 16.60 0.05 -6.86
CA PHE A 219 17.52 -0.75 -7.67
C PHE A 219 18.90 -0.75 -6.99
N PRO A 220 19.16 -1.64 -6.04
CA PRO A 220 20.43 -1.69 -5.33
C PRO A 220 21.61 -1.84 -6.30
N GLY A 221 22.67 -1.03 -6.11
CA GLY A 221 23.84 -1.04 -6.97
C GLY A 221 23.69 -0.30 -8.32
N VAL A 222 22.52 0.27 -8.62
CA VAL A 222 22.31 1.05 -9.85
C VAL A 222 22.29 2.54 -9.50
N MET A 223 23.32 3.28 -9.94
CA MET A 223 23.43 4.71 -9.62
C MET A 223 22.58 5.62 -10.52
N ASN A 224 22.36 5.25 -11.76
CA ASN A 224 21.64 6.04 -12.76
C ASN A 224 20.64 5.17 -13.52
N PRO A 225 19.53 4.77 -12.92
CA PRO A 225 18.51 3.99 -13.62
C PRO A 225 17.89 4.83 -14.75
N ARG A 226 17.61 4.19 -15.88
CA ARG A 226 16.88 4.80 -17.00
C ARG A 226 15.61 4.00 -17.24
N ALA A 227 14.47 4.68 -17.27
CA ALA A 227 13.24 4.12 -17.79
C ALA A 227 13.22 4.36 -19.31
N VAL A 228 13.07 3.30 -20.08
CA VAL A 228 12.88 3.38 -21.52
C VAL A 228 11.41 3.09 -21.79
N GLY A 229 10.70 4.07 -22.32
CA GLY A 229 9.32 3.90 -22.77
C GLY A 229 9.27 3.09 -24.08
N PHE A 230 8.12 2.52 -24.36
CA PHE A 230 7.82 1.83 -25.61
C PHE A 230 7.32 2.82 -26.66
#